data_c1b651ac269776f0fdc4d9664a9f28eb
#
_entry.id   c1b651ac269776f0fdc4d9664a9f28eb
#
_cell.length_a   1.000
_cell.length_b   1.000
_cell.length_c   1.000
_cell.angle_alpha   90.00
_cell.angle_beta   90.00
_cell.angle_gamma   90.00
#
_symmetry.space_group_name_H-M   'P 1'
#
loop_
_entity.id
_entity.type
_entity.pdbx_description
1 polymer ?
#
loop_
_entity_poly.entity_id
_entity_poly.type
_entity_poly.pdbx_seq_one_letter_code
_entity_poly.pdbx_strand_id
1 'polypeptide(L)'
;MRGQRFGTLPNWWFRNGKLFSELKANQAGEGIAVMKCLLAMSVLIDFYTKDIDASITDFEKITGLSRPMVIKGISRLQNLGIIEVDKTNYRNNYKFVVKADDSRWAKVPLNITRKKLSQISNRGTAPFVALKVYITLLSLRRNEEVNIKLTHEKIREYTRVQPNQIRAGLDVLFSYSLLHLLPKEENMSNEYQILGI
;
A
#
# COMPACT_ATOMS: atom_id res chain seq x y z
N MET A 1 -1.20 17.82 -21.68
CA MET A 1 -1.82 16.78 -20.83
C MET A 1 -1.27 16.91 -19.41
N ARG A 2 -2.11 17.11 -18.40
CA ARG A 2 -1.64 17.05 -17.01
C ARG A 2 -1.38 15.57 -16.71
N GLY A 3 -0.10 15.21 -16.50
CA GLY A 3 0.27 13.83 -16.20
C GLY A 3 -0.47 13.29 -14.96
N GLN A 4 -0.74 11.99 -14.94
CA GLN A 4 -1.34 11.30 -13.80
C GLN A 4 -0.51 11.56 -12.54
N ARG A 5 -1.12 12.10 -11.48
CA ARG A 5 -0.44 12.42 -10.21
C ARG A 5 -0.56 11.34 -9.17
N PHE A 6 -1.56 10.48 -9.26
CA PHE A 6 -1.85 9.41 -8.31
C PHE A 6 -2.26 8.11 -9.02
N GLY A 7 -1.94 7.01 -8.40
CA GLY A 7 -2.49 5.70 -8.73
C GLY A 7 -3.77 5.44 -7.95
N THR A 8 -4.47 4.35 -8.29
CA THR A 8 -5.74 3.99 -7.66
C THR A 8 -5.63 2.63 -6.97
N LEU A 9 -6.15 2.54 -5.77
CA LEU A 9 -6.16 1.33 -4.95
C LEU A 9 -7.59 1.04 -4.46
N PRO A 10 -8.22 -0.08 -4.81
CA PRO A 10 -9.55 -0.40 -4.30
C PRO A 10 -9.52 -0.65 -2.80
N ASN A 11 -10.62 -0.32 -2.09
CA ASN A 11 -10.67 -0.33 -0.64
C ASN A 11 -11.49 -1.47 -0.03
N TRP A 12 -12.20 -2.28 -0.80
CA TRP A 12 -13.10 -3.29 -0.26
C TRP A 12 -12.39 -4.33 0.63
N TRP A 13 -11.21 -4.82 0.21
CA TRP A 13 -10.41 -5.79 0.96
C TRP A 13 -9.80 -5.21 2.25
N PHE A 14 -9.59 -3.91 2.29
CA PHE A 14 -9.14 -3.21 3.48
C PHE A 14 -10.26 -3.12 4.52
N ARG A 15 -11.47 -2.72 4.10
CA ARG A 15 -12.61 -2.50 5.00
C ARG A 15 -13.12 -3.78 5.66
N ASN A 16 -13.10 -4.90 4.96
CA ASN A 16 -13.46 -6.20 5.54
C ASN A 16 -12.30 -6.88 6.27
N GLY A 17 -11.13 -6.23 6.36
CA GLY A 17 -9.95 -6.74 7.04
C GLY A 17 -9.28 -7.95 6.37
N LYS A 18 -9.72 -8.33 5.16
CA LYS A 18 -9.31 -9.56 4.48
C LYS A 18 -7.80 -9.67 4.29
N LEU A 19 -7.15 -8.59 3.83
CA LEU A 19 -5.71 -8.63 3.58
C LEU A 19 -4.91 -8.69 4.88
N PHE A 20 -5.17 -7.78 5.81
CA PHE A 20 -4.34 -7.63 7.00
C PHE A 20 -4.50 -8.77 8.01
N SER A 21 -5.63 -9.49 8.01
CA SER A 21 -5.79 -10.71 8.81
C SER A 21 -4.87 -11.84 8.36
N GLU A 22 -4.56 -11.88 7.06
CA GLU A 22 -3.72 -12.90 6.43
C GLU A 22 -2.22 -12.59 6.52
N LEU A 23 -1.83 -11.33 6.77
CA LEU A 23 -0.43 -10.91 6.87
C LEU A 23 0.03 -10.86 8.31
N LYS A 24 0.77 -11.91 8.73
CA LYS A 24 1.24 -12.09 10.11
C LYS A 24 2.70 -11.62 10.28
N ALA A 25 3.04 -11.13 11.47
CA ALA A 25 4.36 -10.62 11.79
C ALA A 25 5.48 -11.68 11.71
N ASN A 26 5.18 -12.94 12.01
CA ASN A 26 6.14 -14.05 11.88
C ASN A 26 6.49 -14.40 10.43
N GLN A 27 5.75 -13.85 9.46
CA GLN A 27 5.97 -13.94 8.02
C GLN A 27 6.15 -12.55 7.42
N ALA A 28 6.82 -11.65 8.14
CA ALA A 28 6.97 -10.25 7.76
C ALA A 28 7.51 -10.05 6.33
N GLY A 29 8.49 -10.82 5.90
CA GLY A 29 9.05 -10.72 4.54
C GLY A 29 8.03 -11.00 3.44
N GLU A 30 7.17 -12.02 3.62
CA GLU A 30 6.08 -12.29 2.69
C GLU A 30 5.04 -11.17 2.71
N GLY A 31 4.66 -10.71 3.89
CA GLY A 31 3.72 -9.60 4.04
C GLY A 31 4.23 -8.31 3.40
N ILE A 32 5.52 -8.01 3.53
CA ILE A 32 6.17 -6.88 2.85
C ILE A 32 6.06 -7.05 1.34
N ALA A 33 6.35 -8.24 0.81
CA ALA A 33 6.27 -8.51 -0.63
C ALA A 33 4.86 -8.30 -1.16
N VAL A 34 3.84 -8.82 -0.47
CA VAL A 34 2.43 -8.64 -0.82
C VAL A 34 2.06 -7.15 -0.87
N MET A 35 2.37 -6.40 0.18
CA MET A 35 2.02 -4.98 0.29
C MET A 35 2.78 -4.11 -0.71
N LYS A 36 4.06 -4.41 -0.96
CA LYS A 36 4.85 -3.71 -1.99
C LYS A 36 4.33 -3.98 -3.39
N CYS A 37 3.97 -5.23 -3.73
CA CYS A 37 3.36 -5.56 -5.02
C CYS A 37 2.01 -4.86 -5.19
N LEU A 38 1.19 -4.80 -4.15
CA LEU A 38 -0.08 -4.09 -4.14
C LEU A 38 0.09 -2.60 -4.44
N LEU A 39 1.02 -1.93 -3.75
CA LEU A 39 1.33 -0.51 -3.98
C LEU A 39 1.96 -0.27 -5.36
N ALA A 40 2.82 -1.17 -5.84
CA ALA A 40 3.39 -1.09 -7.18
C ALA A 40 2.31 -1.20 -8.26
N MET A 41 1.36 -2.12 -8.12
CA MET A 41 0.20 -2.23 -9.01
C MET A 41 -0.62 -0.95 -9.05
N SER A 42 -0.86 -0.33 -7.89
CA SER A 42 -1.61 0.92 -7.79
C SER A 42 -0.98 2.08 -8.56
N VAL A 43 0.34 2.11 -8.69
CA VAL A 43 1.07 3.16 -9.42
C VAL A 43 1.43 2.77 -10.85
N LEU A 44 1.22 1.52 -11.24
CA LEU A 44 1.37 1.03 -12.60
C LEU A 44 0.06 1.00 -13.38
N ILE A 45 -1.08 1.07 -12.68
CA ILE A 45 -2.42 1.00 -13.28
C ILE A 45 -2.64 2.12 -14.30
N ASP A 46 -3.15 1.78 -15.45
CA ASP A 46 -3.67 2.76 -16.40
C ASP A 46 -4.96 3.37 -15.85
N PHE A 47 -5.05 4.70 -15.88
CA PHE A 47 -6.18 5.40 -15.29
C PHE A 47 -7.50 5.15 -16.02
N TYR A 48 -7.45 4.96 -17.34
CA TYR A 48 -8.64 4.82 -18.19
C TYR A 48 -9.08 3.37 -18.30
N THR A 49 -8.18 2.46 -18.65
CA THR A 49 -8.51 1.05 -18.88
C THR A 49 -8.61 0.23 -17.60
N LYS A 50 -7.97 0.72 -16.51
CA LYS A 50 -7.80 0.01 -15.24
C LYS A 50 -6.96 -1.26 -15.34
N ASP A 51 -6.26 -1.44 -16.46
CA ASP A 51 -5.31 -2.52 -16.67
C ASP A 51 -3.94 -2.18 -16.07
N ILE A 52 -3.22 -3.22 -15.71
CA ILE A 52 -1.83 -3.14 -15.25
C ILE A 52 -0.99 -4.03 -16.16
N ASP A 53 -0.45 -3.46 -17.22
CA ASP A 53 0.49 -4.14 -18.12
C ASP A 53 1.91 -3.97 -17.60
N ALA A 54 2.43 -4.98 -16.90
CA ALA A 54 3.72 -4.89 -16.25
C ALA A 54 4.45 -6.24 -16.24
N SER A 55 5.75 -6.20 -16.51
CA SER A 55 6.63 -7.35 -16.35
C SER A 55 7.05 -7.56 -14.90
N ILE A 56 7.51 -8.75 -14.53
CA ILE A 56 8.10 -8.99 -13.21
C ILE A 56 9.28 -8.03 -12.95
N THR A 57 10.06 -7.71 -13.97
CA THR A 57 11.17 -6.74 -13.86
C THR A 57 10.69 -5.33 -13.50
N ASP A 58 9.52 -4.91 -13.96
CA ASP A 58 8.95 -3.62 -13.57
C ASP A 58 8.60 -3.60 -12.07
N PHE A 59 8.04 -4.72 -11.56
CA PHE A 59 7.82 -4.87 -10.13
C PHE A 59 9.13 -4.89 -9.33
N GLU A 60 10.16 -5.62 -9.79
CA GLU A 60 11.48 -5.64 -9.14
C GLU A 60 12.05 -4.23 -8.99
N LYS A 61 11.99 -3.41 -10.04
CA LYS A 61 12.48 -2.02 -10.05
C LYS A 61 11.72 -1.13 -9.05
N ILE A 62 10.40 -1.22 -9.02
CA ILE A 62 9.58 -0.35 -8.16
C ILE A 62 9.63 -0.81 -6.71
N THR A 63 9.61 -2.12 -6.45
CA THR A 63 9.51 -2.66 -5.10
C THR A 63 10.85 -2.88 -4.42
N GLY A 64 11.93 -3.05 -5.19
CA GLY A 64 13.23 -3.52 -4.69
C GLY A 64 13.23 -4.95 -4.19
N LEU A 65 12.21 -5.74 -4.53
CA LEU A 65 12.10 -7.16 -4.21
C LEU A 65 12.89 -8.00 -5.22
N SER A 66 13.37 -9.15 -4.78
CA SER A 66 13.88 -10.17 -5.72
C SER A 66 12.74 -10.80 -6.50
N ARG A 67 13.04 -11.30 -7.69
CA ARG A 67 12.08 -11.98 -8.58
C ARG A 67 11.21 -13.04 -7.89
N PRO A 68 11.76 -13.97 -7.08
CA PRO A 68 10.96 -14.94 -6.35
C PRO A 68 9.97 -14.28 -5.37
N MET A 69 10.37 -13.19 -4.71
CA MET A 69 9.51 -12.50 -3.77
C MET A 69 8.41 -11.71 -4.47
N VAL A 70 8.67 -11.13 -5.63
CA VAL A 70 7.64 -10.51 -6.49
C VAL A 70 6.60 -11.55 -6.88
N ILE A 71 7.03 -12.70 -7.42
CA ILE A 71 6.13 -13.80 -7.83
C ILE A 71 5.30 -14.28 -6.63
N LYS A 72 5.92 -14.45 -5.45
CA LYS A 72 5.22 -14.87 -4.23
C LYS A 72 4.18 -13.82 -3.80
N GLY A 73 4.53 -12.55 -3.81
CA GLY A 73 3.62 -11.45 -3.46
C GLY A 73 2.40 -11.39 -4.40
N ILE A 74 2.62 -11.47 -5.71
CA ILE A 74 1.57 -11.48 -6.73
C ILE A 74 0.66 -12.71 -6.56
N SER A 75 1.24 -13.90 -6.43
CA SER A 75 0.47 -15.13 -6.23
C SER A 75 -0.39 -15.07 -4.98
N ARG A 76 0.11 -14.48 -3.88
CA ARG A 76 -0.66 -14.31 -2.65
C ARG A 76 -1.83 -13.34 -2.86
N LEU A 77 -1.64 -12.22 -3.56
CA LEU A 77 -2.72 -11.28 -3.91
C LEU A 77 -3.80 -11.94 -4.77
N GLN A 78 -3.40 -12.77 -5.74
CA GLN A 78 -4.32 -13.54 -6.58
C GLN A 78 -5.10 -14.56 -5.76
N ASN A 79 -4.44 -15.34 -4.89
CA ASN A 79 -5.09 -16.32 -4.02
C ASN A 79 -6.07 -15.69 -3.03
N LEU A 80 -5.82 -14.46 -2.61
CA LEU A 80 -6.74 -13.68 -1.79
C LEU A 80 -7.89 -13.07 -2.60
N GLY A 81 -7.88 -13.22 -3.93
CA GLY A 81 -8.91 -12.65 -4.81
C GLY A 81 -8.90 -11.12 -4.80
N ILE A 82 -7.73 -10.49 -4.57
CA ILE A 82 -7.56 -9.03 -4.64
C ILE A 82 -7.24 -8.60 -6.06
N ILE A 83 -6.56 -9.46 -6.81
CA ILE A 83 -6.21 -9.26 -8.21
C ILE A 83 -6.59 -10.47 -9.04
N GLU A 84 -6.81 -10.24 -10.33
CA GLU A 84 -6.83 -11.23 -11.40
C GLU A 84 -5.56 -11.09 -12.24
N VAL A 85 -5.07 -12.21 -12.76
CA VAL A 85 -3.85 -12.27 -13.59
C VAL A 85 -4.18 -12.96 -14.89
N ASP A 86 -4.08 -12.23 -15.99
CA ASP A 86 -4.15 -12.79 -17.35
C ASP A 86 -2.73 -13.05 -17.85
N LYS A 87 -2.45 -14.32 -18.19
CA LYS A 87 -1.15 -14.83 -18.69
C LYS A 87 -1.20 -15.19 -20.17
N THR A 88 -2.25 -14.83 -20.88
CA THR A 88 -2.44 -15.21 -22.29
C THR A 88 -1.49 -14.48 -23.23
N ASN A 89 -0.98 -13.33 -22.83
CA ASN A 89 -0.08 -12.50 -23.60
C ASN A 89 1.40 -12.68 -23.19
N TYR A 90 2.32 -12.17 -24.02
CA TYR A 90 3.76 -12.15 -23.73
C TYR A 90 4.11 -11.43 -22.42
N ARG A 91 3.32 -10.42 -22.02
CA ARG A 91 3.35 -9.77 -20.72
C ARG A 91 2.12 -10.15 -19.93
N ASN A 92 2.28 -10.35 -18.62
CA ASN A 92 1.13 -10.52 -17.75
C ASN A 92 0.33 -9.22 -17.66
N ASN A 93 -0.96 -9.32 -17.80
CA ASN A 93 -1.90 -8.25 -17.48
C ASN A 93 -2.55 -8.55 -16.12
N TYR A 94 -2.62 -7.53 -15.27
CA TYR A 94 -3.20 -7.64 -13.95
C TYR A 94 -4.37 -6.67 -13.84
N LYS A 95 -5.39 -7.08 -13.10
CA LYS A 95 -6.55 -6.24 -12.78
C LYS A 95 -6.85 -6.33 -11.29
N PHE A 96 -7.19 -5.20 -10.67
CA PHE A 96 -7.79 -5.26 -9.35
C PHE A 96 -9.22 -5.78 -9.45
N VAL A 97 -9.56 -6.71 -8.57
CA VAL A 97 -10.94 -7.13 -8.39
C VAL A 97 -11.73 -5.97 -7.77
N VAL A 98 -12.80 -5.54 -8.43
CA VAL A 98 -13.71 -4.51 -7.95
C VAL A 98 -15.01 -5.18 -7.56
N LYS A 99 -15.54 -4.82 -6.39
CA LYS A 99 -16.83 -5.31 -5.95
C LYS A 99 -17.91 -4.29 -6.24
N ALA A 100 -19.05 -4.75 -6.76
CA ALA A 100 -20.17 -3.88 -7.13
C ALA A 100 -20.74 -3.08 -5.94
N ASP A 101 -20.71 -3.67 -4.75
CA ASP A 101 -21.17 -3.09 -3.49
C ASP A 101 -20.11 -2.18 -2.81
N ASP A 102 -18.87 -2.24 -3.22
CA ASP A 102 -17.79 -1.38 -2.72
C ASP A 102 -16.79 -1.01 -3.83
N SER A 103 -17.12 0.02 -4.58
CA SER A 103 -16.31 0.56 -5.68
C SER A 103 -15.36 1.70 -5.26
N ARG A 104 -15.18 1.93 -3.95
CA ARG A 104 -14.34 3.02 -3.44
C ARG A 104 -12.85 2.76 -3.69
N TRP A 105 -12.15 3.84 -3.97
CA TRP A 105 -10.74 3.85 -4.29
C TRP A 105 -9.97 4.85 -3.45
N ALA A 106 -8.77 4.48 -3.02
CA ALA A 106 -7.80 5.39 -2.42
C ALA A 106 -6.85 5.93 -3.50
N LYS A 107 -6.47 7.20 -3.38
CA LYS A 107 -5.39 7.79 -4.18
C LYS A 107 -4.05 7.39 -3.57
N VAL A 108 -3.16 6.82 -4.38
CA VAL A 108 -1.78 6.49 -4.01
C VAL A 108 -0.84 7.48 -4.71
N PRO A 109 0.03 8.20 -3.99
CA PRO A 109 0.95 9.17 -4.60
C PRO A 109 1.88 8.49 -5.59
N LEU A 110 1.78 8.83 -6.88
CA LEU A 110 2.45 8.08 -7.95
C LEU A 110 3.97 8.23 -7.89
N ASN A 111 4.44 9.47 -7.93
CA ASN A 111 5.88 9.75 -8.06
C ASN A 111 6.67 9.35 -6.83
N ILE A 112 6.17 9.68 -5.64
CA ILE A 112 6.86 9.40 -4.39
C ILE A 112 6.86 7.90 -4.09
N THR A 113 5.76 7.19 -4.35
CA THR A 113 5.69 5.75 -4.16
C THR A 113 6.65 5.02 -5.10
N ARG A 114 6.69 5.36 -6.39
CA ARG A 114 7.66 4.79 -7.34
C ARG A 114 9.12 5.01 -6.90
N LYS A 115 9.40 6.17 -6.31
CA LYS A 115 10.77 6.58 -5.93
C LYS A 115 11.23 5.96 -4.61
N LYS A 116 10.30 5.75 -3.66
CA LYS A 116 10.62 5.40 -2.27
C LYS A 116 10.32 3.94 -1.91
N LEU A 117 9.43 3.29 -2.62
CA LEU A 117 9.00 1.94 -2.25
C LEU A 117 10.15 0.92 -2.27
N SER A 118 11.08 1.03 -3.23
CA SER A 118 12.26 0.16 -3.29
C SER A 118 13.25 0.40 -2.15
N GLN A 119 13.26 1.59 -1.56
CA GLN A 119 14.18 1.96 -0.49
C GLN A 119 13.76 1.40 0.88
N ILE A 120 12.45 1.12 1.07
CA ILE A 120 11.97 0.49 2.30
C ILE A 120 12.53 -0.93 2.37
N SER A 121 13.10 -1.30 3.53
CA SER A 121 13.66 -2.64 3.74
C SER A 121 12.65 -3.76 3.44
N ASN A 122 13.14 -4.85 2.85
CA ASN A 122 12.34 -6.05 2.56
C ASN A 122 12.30 -7.04 3.74
N ARG A 123 12.87 -6.67 4.89
CA ARG A 123 13.01 -7.52 6.07
C ARG A 123 12.69 -6.75 7.35
N GLY A 124 12.19 -7.46 8.34
CA GLY A 124 11.98 -6.93 9.68
C GLY A 124 10.54 -6.46 9.96
N THR A 125 10.24 -6.30 11.23
CA THR A 125 8.90 -5.94 11.71
C THR A 125 8.56 -4.47 11.43
N ALA A 126 9.52 -3.54 11.59
CA ALA A 126 9.25 -2.12 11.40
C ALA A 126 8.83 -1.78 9.96
N PRO A 127 9.51 -2.25 8.88
CA PRO A 127 9.03 -2.06 7.50
C PRO A 127 7.68 -2.74 7.23
N PHE A 128 7.44 -3.91 7.80
CA PHE A 128 6.16 -4.61 7.69
C PHE A 128 5.02 -3.76 8.27
N VAL A 129 5.21 -3.24 9.48
CA VAL A 129 4.24 -2.36 10.15
C VAL A 129 4.09 -1.04 9.38
N ALA A 130 5.20 -0.46 8.90
CA ALA A 130 5.18 0.76 8.11
C ALA A 130 4.26 0.65 6.90
N LEU A 131 4.36 -0.43 6.13
CA LEU A 131 3.51 -0.65 4.95
C LEU A 131 2.04 -0.85 5.34
N LYS A 132 1.74 -1.58 6.43
CA LYS A 132 0.37 -1.69 6.96
C LYS A 132 -0.19 -0.32 7.33
N VAL A 133 0.57 0.49 8.07
CA VAL A 133 0.17 1.85 8.48
C VAL A 133 -0.04 2.74 7.25
N TYR A 134 0.88 2.72 6.30
CA TYR A 134 0.79 3.53 5.09
C TYR A 134 -0.47 3.22 4.27
N ILE A 135 -0.73 1.94 4.01
CA ILE A 135 -1.94 1.50 3.32
C ILE A 135 -3.21 1.90 4.10
N THR A 136 -3.17 1.80 5.43
CA THR A 136 -4.29 2.23 6.29
C THR A 136 -4.58 3.72 6.13
N LEU A 137 -3.54 4.57 6.20
CA LEU A 137 -3.70 6.01 6.05
C LEU A 137 -4.23 6.37 4.65
N LEU A 138 -3.68 5.76 3.60
CA LEU A 138 -4.18 5.94 2.23
C LEU A 138 -5.66 5.56 2.10
N SER A 139 -6.06 4.43 2.70
CA SER A 139 -7.41 3.85 2.56
C SER A 139 -8.48 4.57 3.39
N LEU A 140 -8.10 5.19 4.50
CA LEU A 140 -9.02 5.92 5.37
C LEU A 140 -9.10 7.41 5.05
N ARG A 141 -8.10 7.96 4.37
CA ARG A 141 -8.08 9.36 3.97
C ARG A 141 -9.20 9.65 2.96
N ARG A 142 -9.87 10.78 3.12
CA ARG A 142 -10.78 11.29 2.09
C ARG A 142 -9.99 11.77 0.89
N ASN A 143 -10.46 11.48 -0.32
CA ASN A 143 -9.73 11.78 -1.55
C ASN A 143 -9.57 13.29 -1.83
N GLU A 144 -10.39 14.13 -1.22
CA GLU A 144 -10.35 15.59 -1.30
C GLU A 144 -9.35 16.22 -0.32
N GLU A 145 -8.96 15.47 0.73
CA GLU A 145 -8.07 15.94 1.79
C GLU A 145 -6.62 15.48 1.52
N VAL A 146 -5.66 16.29 1.92
CA VAL A 146 -4.22 15.94 1.89
C VAL A 146 -3.83 15.22 3.19
N ASN A 147 -4.45 15.63 4.29
CA ASN A 147 -4.13 15.16 5.63
C ASN A 147 -5.16 14.14 6.12
N ILE A 148 -4.77 13.40 7.16
CA ILE A 148 -5.67 12.49 7.87
C ILE A 148 -5.41 12.56 9.37
N LYS A 149 -6.49 12.67 10.16
CA LYS A 149 -6.45 12.62 11.63
C LYS A 149 -6.76 11.19 12.09
N LEU A 150 -5.80 10.55 12.73
CA LEU A 150 -5.97 9.21 13.30
C LEU A 150 -5.23 9.05 14.62
N THR A 151 -5.87 8.36 15.56
CA THR A 151 -5.22 7.92 16.80
C THR A 151 -4.42 6.63 16.55
N HIS A 152 -3.42 6.36 17.38
CA HIS A 152 -2.70 5.08 17.32
C HIS A 152 -3.63 3.88 17.59
N GLU A 153 -4.65 4.07 18.40
CA GLU A 153 -5.67 3.06 18.66
C GLU A 153 -6.45 2.70 17.39
N LYS A 154 -6.85 3.70 16.60
CA LYS A 154 -7.52 3.48 15.32
C LYS A 154 -6.61 2.83 14.29
N ILE A 155 -5.35 3.23 14.24
CA ILE A 155 -4.34 2.54 13.40
C ILE A 155 -4.22 1.07 13.80
N ARG A 156 -4.15 0.76 15.10
CA ARG A 156 -4.10 -0.61 15.62
C ARG A 156 -5.31 -1.44 15.22
N GLU A 157 -6.49 -0.88 15.33
CA GLU A 157 -7.76 -1.55 14.97
C GLU A 157 -7.71 -2.10 13.54
N TYR A 158 -7.24 -1.30 12.58
CA TYR A 158 -7.14 -1.71 11.18
C TYR A 158 -5.93 -2.59 10.89
N THR A 159 -4.76 -2.24 11.41
CA THR A 159 -3.50 -2.93 11.09
C THR A 159 -3.32 -4.22 11.84
N ARG A 160 -4.00 -4.40 12.98
CA ARG A 160 -3.84 -5.53 13.91
C ARG A 160 -2.40 -5.74 14.38
N VAL A 161 -1.64 -4.66 14.50
CA VAL A 161 -0.27 -4.69 15.03
C VAL A 161 -0.26 -4.31 16.51
N GLN A 162 0.80 -4.69 17.22
CA GLN A 162 0.97 -4.33 18.62
C GLN A 162 1.21 -2.81 18.77
N PRO A 163 0.68 -2.16 19.81
CA PRO A 163 0.79 -0.70 20.00
C PRO A 163 2.22 -0.18 19.98
N ASN A 164 3.15 -0.91 20.60
CA ASN A 164 4.57 -0.55 20.65
C ASN A 164 5.27 -0.60 19.28
N GLN A 165 4.71 -1.29 18.30
CA GLN A 165 5.27 -1.42 16.95
C GLN A 165 4.81 -0.29 16.02
N ILE A 166 3.69 0.39 16.32
CA ILE A 166 3.13 1.45 15.46
C ILE A 166 4.14 2.58 15.31
N ARG A 167 4.79 3.00 16.43
CA ARG A 167 5.78 4.07 16.41
C ARG A 167 6.96 3.72 15.48
N ALA A 168 7.53 2.53 15.61
CA ALA A 168 8.61 2.09 14.73
C ALA A 168 8.21 2.05 13.25
N GLY A 169 6.97 1.67 12.95
CA GLY A 169 6.43 1.74 11.59
C GLY A 169 6.28 3.17 11.06
N LEU A 170 5.80 4.08 11.89
CA LEU A 170 5.70 5.51 11.55
C LEU A 170 7.09 6.12 11.32
N ASP A 171 8.08 5.80 12.17
CA ASP A 171 9.46 6.30 12.03
C ASP A 171 10.07 5.90 10.68
N VAL A 172 9.78 4.69 10.19
CA VAL A 172 10.17 4.27 8.83
C VAL A 172 9.51 5.17 7.77
N LEU A 173 8.22 5.46 7.88
CA LEU A 173 7.50 6.28 6.89
C LEU A 173 8.00 7.74 6.89
N PHE A 174 8.33 8.29 8.05
CA PHE A 174 8.93 9.62 8.18
C PHE A 174 10.35 9.66 7.58
N SER A 175 11.16 8.65 7.86
CA SER A 175 12.55 8.55 7.35
C SER A 175 12.61 8.53 5.82
N TYR A 176 11.61 7.92 5.16
CA TYR A 176 11.52 7.89 3.70
C TYR A 176 10.69 9.03 3.12
N SER A 177 10.24 9.99 3.93
CA SER A 177 9.42 11.12 3.51
C SER A 177 8.14 10.68 2.77
N LEU A 178 7.49 9.64 3.25
CA LEU A 178 6.17 9.21 2.80
C LEU A 178 5.06 9.90 3.58
N LEU A 179 5.33 10.21 4.83
CA LEU A 179 4.45 10.93 5.75
C LEU A 179 5.17 12.09 6.41
N HIS A 180 4.39 13.09 6.78
CA HIS A 180 4.78 14.16 7.68
C HIS A 180 3.79 14.23 8.84
N LEU A 181 4.31 14.38 10.08
CA LEU A 181 3.47 14.59 11.26
C LEU A 181 3.28 16.10 11.43
N LEU A 182 2.04 16.55 11.41
CA LEU A 182 1.73 17.95 11.64
C LEU A 182 1.72 18.28 13.14
N PRO A 183 2.07 19.52 13.52
CA PRO A 183 1.93 19.98 14.88
C PRO A 183 0.47 19.79 15.37
N LYS A 184 0.31 19.37 16.61
CA LYS A 184 -1.01 19.18 17.22
C LYS A 184 -1.11 19.96 18.51
N GLU A 185 -2.33 20.37 18.85
CA GLU A 185 -2.66 20.85 20.20
C GLU A 185 -2.74 19.68 21.18
N GLU A 186 -2.56 19.97 22.47
CA GLU A 186 -2.70 18.96 23.51
C GLU A 186 -4.07 18.28 23.44
N ASN A 187 -4.10 16.97 23.69
CA ASN A 187 -5.29 16.11 23.64
C ASN A 187 -5.97 15.92 22.26
N MET A 188 -5.38 16.40 21.19
CA MET A 188 -5.88 16.15 19.83
C MET A 188 -5.28 14.87 19.23
N SER A 189 -6.00 14.26 18.27
CA SER A 189 -5.49 13.16 17.48
C SER A 189 -4.30 13.59 16.64
N ASN A 190 -3.36 12.68 16.39
CA ASN A 190 -2.27 12.94 15.46
C ASN A 190 -2.82 13.21 14.07
N GLU A 191 -2.29 14.23 13.41
CA GLU A 191 -2.60 14.57 12.03
C GLU A 191 -1.39 14.26 11.14
N TYR A 192 -1.63 13.43 10.14
CA TYR A 192 -0.60 12.98 9.21
C TYR A 192 -0.86 13.56 7.83
N GLN A 193 0.15 14.18 7.25
CA GLN A 193 0.15 14.59 5.85
C GLN A 193 0.77 13.48 5.02
N ILE A 194 0.06 13.01 3.99
CA ILE A 194 0.60 12.06 3.01
C ILE A 194 1.31 12.87 1.93
N LEU A 195 2.61 12.63 1.77
CA LEU A 195 3.41 13.40 0.82
C LEU A 195 3.19 12.92 -0.63
N GLY A 196 3.13 13.87 -1.56
CA GLY A 196 3.00 13.59 -2.99
C GLY A 196 1.56 13.42 -3.51
N ILE A 197 0.55 13.71 -2.69
CA ILE A 197 -0.87 13.79 -3.10
C ILE A 197 -1.23 15.22 -3.51
#